data_da208c5d89248612f3d85e82c25a83a8
#
_entry.id   da208c5d89248612f3d85e82c25a83a8
#
_cell.length_a   1.000
_cell.length_b   1.000
_cell.length_c   1.000
_cell.angle_alpha   90.00
_cell.angle_beta   90.00
_cell.angle_gamma   90.00
#
_symmetry.space_group_name_H-M   'P 1'
#
loop_
_entity.id
_entity.type
_entity.pdbx_description
1 polymer ?
#
loop_
_entity_poly.entity_id
_entity_poly.type
_entity_poly.pdbx_seq_one_letter_code
_entity_poly.pdbx_strand_id
1 'polypeptide(L)' 'MNWNLIEGNWKQFKGNVKQQWSKLTDDQLEVIAGKREHLAGKIQVMYGIGKDEAEHQLSDWQNNQKNSDSQINNH' A
#
# COMPACT_ATOMS: atom_id res chain seq x y z
N MET A 1 -2.82 -2.67 11.30
CA MET A 1 -3.04 -3.83 10.42
C MET A 1 -1.71 -4.47 10.05
N ASN A 2 -1.68 -5.78 10.00
CA ASN A 2 -0.49 -6.55 9.67
C ASN A 2 -0.33 -6.62 8.16
N TRP A 3 0.89 -6.40 7.65
CA TRP A 3 1.13 -6.48 6.22
C TRP A 3 0.83 -7.85 5.63
N ASN A 4 0.99 -8.90 6.43
CA ASN A 4 0.63 -10.25 5.98
C ASN A 4 -0.83 -10.34 5.57
N LEU A 5 -1.72 -9.63 6.26
CA LEU A 5 -3.13 -9.57 5.89
C LEU A 5 -3.32 -8.82 4.57
N ILE A 6 -2.57 -7.75 4.37
CA ILE A 6 -2.63 -6.99 3.13
C ILE A 6 -2.17 -7.85 1.96
N GLU A 7 -1.05 -8.56 2.15
CA GLU A 7 -0.54 -9.44 1.11
C GLU A 7 -1.53 -10.57 0.82
N GLY A 8 -2.07 -11.19 1.86
CA GLY A 8 -3.01 -12.29 1.70
C GLY A 8 -4.33 -11.87 1.06
N ASN A 9 -4.69 -10.60 1.16
CA ASN A 9 -5.90 -10.05 0.57
C ASN A 9 -5.59 -9.03 -0.52
N TRP A 10 -4.50 -9.24 -1.23
CA TRP A 10 -3.98 -8.26 -2.18
C TRP A 10 -5.01 -7.83 -3.21
N LYS A 11 -5.82 -8.76 -3.67
CA LYS A 11 -6.83 -8.45 -4.66
C LYS A 11 -7.79 -7.35 -4.18
N GLN A 12 -8.12 -7.36 -2.89
CA GLN A 12 -8.95 -6.32 -2.29
C GLN A 12 -8.18 -5.02 -2.11
N PHE A 13 -6.93 -5.12 -1.69
CA PHE A 13 -6.14 -3.94 -1.36
C PHE A 13 -5.57 -3.23 -2.58
N LYS A 14 -5.51 -3.88 -3.73
CA LYS A 14 -5.00 -3.25 -4.95
C LYS A 14 -5.69 -1.93 -5.25
N GLY A 15 -7.01 -1.90 -5.12
CA GLY A 15 -7.77 -0.68 -5.38
C GLY A 15 -7.39 0.45 -4.43
N ASN A 16 -7.24 0.13 -3.16
CA ASN A 16 -6.86 1.12 -2.16
C ASN A 16 -5.44 1.65 -2.41
N VAL A 17 -4.54 0.77 -2.80
CA VAL A 17 -3.17 1.17 -3.14
C VAL A 17 -3.18 2.09 -4.35
N LYS A 18 -3.96 1.76 -5.35
CA LYS A 18 -4.04 2.58 -6.56
C LYS A 18 -4.65 3.95 -6.29
N GLN A 19 -5.58 4.04 -5.35
CA GLN A 19 -6.12 5.32 -4.94
C GLN A 19 -5.05 6.20 -4.29
N GLN A 20 -4.19 5.59 -3.48
CA GLN A 20 -3.13 6.32 -2.79
C GLN A 20 -1.98 6.68 -3.74
N TRP A 21 -1.61 5.76 -4.61
CA TRP A 21 -0.50 5.93 -5.54
C TRP A 21 -1.02 5.71 -6.97
N SER A 22 -1.70 6.71 -7.50
CA SER A 22 -2.42 6.59 -8.76
C SER A 22 -1.51 6.42 -9.97
N LYS A 23 -0.23 6.73 -9.84
CA LYS A 23 0.73 6.52 -10.94
C LYS A 23 1.06 5.05 -11.17
N LEU A 24 0.77 4.19 -10.19
CA LEU A 24 0.98 2.76 -10.37
C LEU A 24 -0.09 2.19 -11.29
N THR A 25 0.34 1.33 -12.21
CA THR A 25 -0.60 0.69 -13.15
C THR A 25 -1.10 -0.64 -12.59
N ASP A 26 -2.21 -1.11 -13.14
CA ASP A 26 -2.75 -2.41 -12.74
C ASP A 26 -1.73 -3.53 -12.97
N ASP A 27 -1.01 -3.48 -14.08
CA ASP A 27 0.03 -4.47 -14.37
C ASP A 27 1.12 -4.45 -13.31
N GLN A 28 1.54 -3.25 -12.89
CA GLN A 28 2.55 -3.13 -11.85
C GLN A 28 2.05 -3.71 -10.52
N LEU A 29 0.80 -3.45 -10.20
CA LEU A 29 0.21 -3.96 -8.97
C LEU A 29 0.11 -5.48 -8.98
N GLU A 30 -0.17 -6.08 -10.14
CA GLU A 30 -0.17 -7.53 -10.27
C GLU A 30 1.23 -8.11 -10.02
N VAL A 31 2.26 -7.48 -10.59
CA VAL A 31 3.64 -7.93 -10.41
C VAL A 31 4.08 -7.79 -8.96
N ILE A 32 3.67 -6.72 -8.30
CA ILE A 32 3.98 -6.49 -6.89
C ILE A 32 3.42 -7.62 -6.01
N ALA A 33 2.22 -8.09 -6.33
CA ALA A 33 1.61 -9.26 -5.68
C ALA A 33 1.56 -9.14 -4.16
N GLY A 34 1.41 -7.91 -3.65
CA GLY A 34 1.30 -7.67 -2.22
C GLY A 34 2.62 -7.64 -1.46
N LYS A 35 3.74 -7.79 -2.14
CA LYS A 35 5.04 -7.74 -1.48
C LYS A 35 5.41 -6.30 -1.14
N ARG A 36 5.56 -6.01 0.15
CA ARG A 36 5.81 -4.64 0.61
C ARG A 36 7.08 -4.04 -0.01
N GLU A 37 8.13 -4.83 -0.09
CA GLU A 37 9.40 -4.35 -0.67
C GLU A 37 9.25 -3.97 -2.13
N HIS A 38 8.50 -4.77 -2.87
CA HIS A 38 8.27 -4.50 -4.29
C HIS A 38 7.42 -3.25 -4.47
N LEU A 39 6.41 -3.08 -3.60
CA LEU A 39 5.58 -1.89 -3.65
C LEU A 39 6.41 -0.64 -3.34
N ALA A 40 7.24 -0.71 -2.31
CA ALA A 40 8.12 0.42 -1.97
C ALA A 40 9.03 0.78 -3.14
N GLY A 41 9.59 -0.22 -3.81
CA GLY A 41 10.44 0.01 -4.96
C GLY A 41 9.71 0.71 -6.10
N LYS A 42 8.49 0.29 -6.38
CA LYS A 42 7.70 0.92 -7.44
C LYS A 42 7.33 2.35 -7.09
N ILE A 43 7.00 2.62 -5.83
CA ILE A 43 6.69 3.98 -5.39
C ILE A 43 7.92 4.88 -5.60
N GLN A 44 9.10 4.39 -5.24
CA GLN A 44 10.33 5.16 -5.43
C GLN A 44 10.51 5.54 -6.90
N VAL A 45 10.34 4.58 -7.79
CA VAL A 45 10.55 4.80 -9.22
C VAL A 45 9.49 5.73 -9.80
N MET A 46 8.23 5.47 -9.51
CA MET A 46 7.14 6.19 -10.15
C MET A 46 6.98 7.61 -9.64
N TYR A 47 7.38 7.86 -8.41
CA TYR A 47 7.24 9.19 -7.80
C TYR A 47 8.57 9.91 -7.64
N GLY A 48 9.69 9.27 -7.98
CA GLY A 48 11.00 9.90 -7.89
C GLY A 48 11.41 10.27 -6.49
N ILE A 49 11.09 9.40 -5.51
CA ILE A 49 11.40 9.65 -4.12
C ILE A 49 12.36 8.57 -3.60
N GLY A 50 12.98 8.86 -2.45
CA GLY A 50 13.91 7.91 -1.85
C GLY A 50 13.21 6.81 -1.07
N LYS A 51 13.99 5.85 -0.63
CA LYS A 51 13.48 4.70 0.11
C LYS A 51 12.80 5.12 1.39
N ASP A 52 13.41 6.04 2.14
CA ASP A 52 12.86 6.48 3.43
C ASP A 52 11.50 7.10 3.27
N GLU A 53 11.33 7.93 2.24
CA GLU A 53 10.05 8.57 1.98
C GLU A 53 9.01 7.53 1.57
N ALA A 54 9.39 6.58 0.70
CA ALA A 54 8.47 5.52 0.29
C ALA A 54 8.02 4.68 1.48
N GLU A 55 8.96 4.32 2.36
CA GLU A 55 8.64 3.55 3.55
C GLU A 55 7.71 4.34 4.48
N HIS A 56 7.96 5.62 4.61
CA HIS A 56 7.10 6.48 5.43
C HIS A 56 5.68 6.52 4.90
N GLN A 57 5.52 6.68 3.59
CA GLN A 57 4.21 6.70 2.97
C GLN A 57 3.48 5.37 3.15
N LEU A 58 4.21 4.27 3.02
CA LEU A 58 3.62 2.95 3.22
C LEU A 58 3.17 2.74 4.65
N SER A 59 3.98 3.18 5.61
CA SER A 59 3.61 3.06 7.02
C SER A 59 2.38 3.89 7.34
N ASP A 60 2.30 5.10 6.82
CA ASP A 60 1.13 5.95 7.01
C ASP A 60 -0.12 5.32 6.40
N TRP A 61 0.00 4.80 5.19
CA TRP A 61 -1.12 4.17 4.54
C TRP A 61 -1.61 2.95 5.32
N GLN A 62 -0.66 2.12 5.79
CA GLN A 62 -0.98 0.94 6.57
C GLN A 62 -1.69 1.32 7.88
N ASN A 63 -1.20 2.35 8.54
CA ASN A 63 -1.81 2.82 9.79
C ASN A 63 -3.21 3.38 9.54
N ASN A 64 -3.43 4.04 8.43
CA ASN A 64 -4.75 4.57 8.08
C ASN A 64 -5.76 3.44 7.85
N GLN A 65 -5.33 2.35 7.26
CA GLN A 65 -6.21 1.19 7.10
C GLN A 65 -6.63 0.66 8.47
N LYS A 66 -5.68 0.56 9.38
CA LYS A 66 -5.96 0.10 10.75
C LYS A 66 -6.89 1.06 11.48
N ASN A 67 -6.64 2.36 11.33
CA ASN A 67 -7.46 3.38 11.99
C ASN A 67 -8.88 3.37 11.46
N SER A 68 -9.05 3.16 10.16
CA SER A 68 -10.37 3.06 9.56
C SER A 68 -11.16 1.91 10.17
N ASP A 69 -10.49 0.76 10.35
CA ASP A 69 -11.12 -0.39 10.98
C ASP A 69 -11.54 -0.06 12.42
N SER A 70 -10.65 0.63 13.14
CA SER A 70 -10.94 1.02 14.52
C SER A 70 -12.12 1.97 14.60
N GLN A 71 -12.21 2.92 13.70
CA GLN A 71 -13.33 3.87 13.67
C GLN A 71 -14.65 3.17 13.42
N ILE A 72 -14.65 2.22 12.49
CA ILE A 72 -15.86 1.45 12.19
C ILE A 72 -16.31 0.70 13.42
N ASN A 73 -15.37 0.12 14.15
CA ASN A 73 -15.69 -0.66 15.35
C ASN A 73 -16.23 0.21 16.49
N ASN A 74 -15.86 1.48 16.52
CA ASN A 74 -16.27 2.38 17.59
C ASN A 74 -17.66 2.96 17.35
N HIS A 75 -18.19 2.80 16.19
CA HIS A 75 -19.51 3.30 15.85
C HIS A 75 -20.54 2.19 15.79
#